data_b301e8a8b70975e9ce788ef51e5fb419
#
_entry.id   b301e8a8b70975e9ce788ef51e5fb419
#
_cell.length_a   1.000
_cell.length_b   1.000
_cell.length_c   1.000
_cell.angle_alpha   90.00
_cell.angle_beta   90.00
_cell.angle_gamma   90.00
#
_symmetry.space_group_name_H-M   'P 1'
#
loop_
_entity.id
_entity.type
_entity.pdbx_description
1 polymer ?
#
loop_
_entity_poly.entity_id
_entity_poly.type
_entity_poly.pdbx_seq_one_letter_code
_entity_poly.pdbx_strand_id
1 'polypeptide(L)'
;PPPLSVSRPRRHPPRPRVSAARRCGSAPAAAATAFFDAAVAEGQEGVVVKSLAAPDAAGRRGAGWVKVKPRHTLDLVVLAVEQGSGRRSGWLSNIWLGARDPAGGFVMLGKTLDDDDRSGWVMVGKTFKGMTDEMLAWQTERFLNLETRREGHVVHVRPEQVVEIAFDGVQRSTRYPGGVALRFARVLRYRDDKRVNEVDTIDMLRSLLA
;
A
#
# COMPACT_ATOMS: atom_id res chain seq x y z
N PRO A 1 9.10 -62.07 2.90
CA PRO A 1 8.82 -60.85 2.17
C PRO A 1 8.03 -59.88 3.06
N PRO A 2 8.39 -58.59 3.18
CA PRO A 2 7.65 -57.63 3.96
C PRO A 2 6.35 -57.22 3.24
N PRO A 3 5.29 -56.82 3.95
CA PRO A 3 4.02 -56.47 3.35
C PRO A 3 4.12 -55.13 2.59
N LEU A 4 3.50 -55.12 1.40
CA LEU A 4 3.41 -53.94 0.56
C LEU A 4 2.55 -52.86 1.23
N SER A 5 3.19 -51.70 1.51
CA SER A 5 2.47 -50.52 2.01
C SER A 5 1.68 -49.85 0.89
N VAL A 6 0.35 -49.94 0.97
CA VAL A 6 -0.56 -49.25 0.06
C VAL A 6 -0.64 -47.79 0.51
N SER A 7 -0.01 -46.90 -0.25
CA SER A 7 -0.14 -45.44 -0.03
C SER A 7 -1.57 -44.98 -0.40
N ARG A 8 -2.28 -44.39 0.56
CA ARG A 8 -3.59 -43.77 0.32
C ARG A 8 -3.45 -42.62 -0.71
N PRO A 9 -4.35 -42.53 -1.69
CA PRO A 9 -4.35 -41.44 -2.66
C PRO A 9 -4.54 -40.10 -1.91
N ARG A 10 -3.68 -39.14 -2.18
CA ARG A 10 -3.82 -37.76 -1.67
C ARG A 10 -5.13 -37.18 -2.19
N ARG A 11 -6.08 -36.90 -1.29
CA ARG A 11 -7.28 -36.11 -1.62
C ARG A 11 -6.86 -34.73 -2.07
N HIS A 12 -7.05 -34.40 -3.33
CA HIS A 12 -6.94 -33.05 -3.81
C HIS A 12 -8.01 -32.19 -3.11
N PRO A 13 -7.67 -30.96 -2.63
CA PRO A 13 -8.67 -30.05 -2.13
C PRO A 13 -9.72 -29.78 -3.23
N PRO A 14 -10.99 -29.59 -2.85
CA PRO A 14 -12.03 -29.29 -3.83
C PRO A 14 -11.64 -28.05 -4.63
N ARG A 15 -11.74 -28.13 -5.96
CA ARG A 15 -11.50 -26.97 -6.83
C ARG A 15 -12.48 -25.88 -6.45
N PRO A 16 -12.03 -24.61 -6.33
CA PRO A 16 -12.93 -23.49 -6.05
C PRO A 16 -14.02 -23.48 -7.13
N ARG A 17 -15.28 -23.36 -6.70
CA ARG A 17 -16.40 -23.21 -7.63
C ARG A 17 -16.17 -21.95 -8.44
N VAL A 18 -15.98 -22.09 -9.74
CA VAL A 18 -15.95 -20.96 -10.67
C VAL A 18 -17.37 -20.45 -10.79
N SER A 19 -17.70 -19.39 -10.07
CA SER A 19 -18.95 -18.68 -10.29
C SER A 19 -18.84 -17.84 -11.57
N ALA A 20 -19.90 -17.82 -12.38
CA ALA A 20 -19.94 -16.96 -13.56
C ALA A 20 -19.80 -15.49 -13.13
N ALA A 21 -18.89 -14.75 -13.77
CA ALA A 21 -18.71 -13.34 -13.50
C ALA A 21 -20.00 -12.58 -13.86
N ARG A 22 -20.52 -11.78 -12.94
CA ARG A 22 -21.65 -10.86 -13.20
C ARG A 22 -21.22 -9.86 -14.28
N ARG A 23 -22.13 -9.50 -15.17
CA ARG A 23 -21.88 -8.54 -16.25
C ARG A 23 -22.97 -7.48 -16.26
N CYS A 24 -22.58 -6.25 -16.48
CA CYS A 24 -23.45 -5.13 -16.79
C CYS A 24 -23.11 -4.68 -18.22
N GLY A 25 -24.04 -4.78 -19.16
CA GLY A 25 -23.85 -4.31 -20.52
C GLY A 25 -24.07 -2.81 -20.63
N SER A 26 -23.55 -2.19 -21.70
CA SER A 26 -23.67 -0.78 -22.09
C SER A 26 -24.61 0.08 -21.22
N ALA A 27 -24.11 0.57 -20.09
CA ALA A 27 -24.93 1.28 -19.11
C ALA A 27 -24.53 2.76 -19.03
N PRO A 28 -25.45 3.65 -18.67
CA PRO A 28 -25.12 5.03 -18.27
C PRO A 28 -24.11 5.02 -17.11
N ALA A 29 -23.31 6.07 -17.00
CA ALA A 29 -22.26 6.15 -15.97
C ALA A 29 -22.76 5.85 -14.54
N ALA A 30 -23.96 6.35 -14.18
CA ALA A 30 -24.58 6.09 -12.89
C ALA A 30 -24.85 4.59 -12.64
N ALA A 31 -25.31 3.84 -13.63
CA ALA A 31 -25.55 2.41 -13.50
C ALA A 31 -24.24 1.62 -13.43
N ALA A 32 -23.19 2.05 -14.13
CA ALA A 32 -21.85 1.48 -14.04
C ALA A 32 -21.24 1.70 -12.64
N THR A 33 -21.43 2.90 -12.06
CA THR A 33 -21.02 3.20 -10.68
C THR A 33 -21.76 2.31 -9.68
N ALA A 34 -23.08 2.22 -9.77
CA ALA A 34 -23.87 1.36 -8.89
C ALA A 34 -23.46 -0.12 -8.98
N PHE A 35 -23.15 -0.61 -10.18
CA PHE A 35 -22.64 -1.97 -10.37
C PHE A 35 -21.27 -2.16 -9.70
N PHE A 36 -20.38 -1.17 -9.82
CA PHE A 36 -19.06 -1.18 -9.15
C PHE A 36 -19.22 -1.20 -7.63
N ASP A 37 -20.04 -0.32 -7.07
CA ASP A 37 -20.28 -0.21 -5.64
C ASP A 37 -20.87 -1.52 -5.07
N ALA A 38 -21.82 -2.12 -5.76
CA ALA A 38 -22.38 -3.41 -5.39
C ALA A 38 -21.33 -4.54 -5.42
N ALA A 39 -20.47 -4.57 -6.43
CA ALA A 39 -19.41 -5.56 -6.51
C ALA A 39 -18.40 -5.42 -5.36
N VAL A 40 -18.03 -4.20 -5.00
CA VAL A 40 -17.14 -3.91 -3.87
C VAL A 40 -17.81 -4.30 -2.54
N ALA A 41 -19.10 -3.99 -2.36
CA ALA A 41 -19.86 -4.38 -1.17
C ALA A 41 -19.98 -5.91 -1.00
N GLU A 42 -19.97 -6.67 -2.10
CA GLU A 42 -19.93 -8.14 -2.11
C GLU A 42 -18.49 -8.70 -1.89
N GLY A 43 -17.50 -7.87 -1.61
CA GLY A 43 -16.12 -8.28 -1.35
C GLY A 43 -15.27 -8.52 -2.61
N GLN A 44 -15.73 -8.08 -3.79
CA GLN A 44 -14.90 -8.13 -5.00
C GLN A 44 -13.81 -7.06 -4.97
N GLU A 45 -12.64 -7.34 -5.55
CA GLU A 45 -11.54 -6.35 -5.67
C GLU A 45 -11.89 -5.14 -6.53
N GLY A 46 -13.00 -5.19 -7.28
CA GLY A 46 -13.43 -4.18 -8.24
C GLY A 46 -13.98 -4.81 -9.52
N VAL A 47 -14.03 -4.04 -10.59
CA VAL A 47 -14.59 -4.47 -11.87
C VAL A 47 -13.61 -4.29 -13.03
N VAL A 48 -13.86 -5.00 -14.13
CA VAL A 48 -13.15 -4.79 -15.40
C VAL A 48 -14.13 -4.17 -16.38
N VAL A 49 -13.83 -2.95 -16.81
CA VAL A 49 -14.55 -2.27 -17.89
C VAL A 49 -13.91 -2.66 -19.21
N LYS A 50 -14.72 -3.18 -20.13
CA LYS A 50 -14.27 -3.62 -21.46
C LYS A 50 -14.94 -2.77 -22.52
N SER A 51 -14.17 -2.27 -23.48
CA SER A 51 -14.72 -1.62 -24.66
C SER A 51 -15.44 -2.65 -25.53
N LEU A 52 -16.66 -2.34 -25.95
CA LEU A 52 -17.42 -3.21 -26.88
C LEU A 52 -16.81 -3.20 -28.30
N ALA A 53 -16.09 -2.14 -28.65
CA ALA A 53 -15.48 -1.98 -29.99
C ALA A 53 -14.02 -2.45 -30.06
N ALA A 54 -13.40 -2.82 -28.92
CA ALA A 54 -12.01 -3.25 -28.92
C ALA A 54 -11.89 -4.71 -29.37
N PRO A 55 -11.01 -5.03 -30.34
CA PRO A 55 -10.75 -6.41 -30.74
C PRO A 55 -10.11 -7.17 -29.57
N ASP A 56 -10.37 -8.47 -29.50
CA ASP A 56 -9.71 -9.36 -28.54
C ASP A 56 -8.21 -9.45 -28.87
N ALA A 57 -7.39 -8.92 -27.99
CA ALA A 57 -5.93 -8.96 -28.13
C ALA A 57 -5.33 -9.81 -26.98
N ALA A 58 -5.33 -11.13 -27.18
CA ALA A 58 -4.76 -12.07 -26.23
C ALA A 58 -3.29 -11.74 -25.93
N GLY A 59 -2.94 -11.66 -24.63
CA GLY A 59 -1.57 -11.43 -24.17
C GLY A 59 -1.06 -9.98 -24.31
N ARG A 60 -1.84 -9.04 -24.83
CA ARG A 60 -1.46 -7.63 -24.94
C ARG A 60 -2.17 -6.74 -23.91
N ARG A 61 -1.46 -5.74 -23.41
CA ARG A 61 -2.05 -4.67 -22.61
C ARG A 61 -2.54 -3.57 -23.56
N GLY A 62 -3.83 -3.17 -23.42
CA GLY A 62 -4.41 -2.11 -24.24
C GLY A 62 -5.50 -1.35 -23.49
N ALA A 63 -5.89 -0.20 -24.01
CA ALA A 63 -6.94 0.66 -23.46
C ALA A 63 -8.36 0.03 -23.52
N GLY A 64 -8.53 -1.06 -24.26
CA GLY A 64 -9.83 -1.76 -24.37
C GLY A 64 -10.29 -2.47 -23.10
N TRP A 65 -9.41 -2.69 -22.12
CA TRP A 65 -9.70 -3.33 -20.85
C TRP A 65 -9.13 -2.51 -19.70
N VAL A 66 -10.02 -1.89 -18.92
CA VAL A 66 -9.66 -1.04 -17.78
C VAL A 66 -10.09 -1.70 -16.49
N LYS A 67 -9.14 -1.95 -15.58
CA LYS A 67 -9.44 -2.41 -14.22
C LYS A 67 -9.79 -1.21 -13.36
N VAL A 68 -10.99 -1.22 -12.77
CA VAL A 68 -11.46 -0.21 -11.84
C VAL A 68 -11.52 -0.85 -10.46
N LYS A 69 -10.77 -0.29 -9.52
CA LYS A 69 -10.70 -0.75 -8.12
C LYS A 69 -11.02 0.40 -7.18
N PRO A 70 -11.52 0.11 -5.96
CA PRO A 70 -11.59 1.12 -4.92
C PRO A 70 -10.21 1.74 -4.72
N ARG A 71 -10.17 3.03 -4.51
CA ARG A 71 -8.96 3.74 -4.13
C ARG A 71 -9.13 4.24 -2.71
N HIS A 72 -8.27 3.78 -1.82
CA HIS A 72 -8.18 4.28 -0.46
C HIS A 72 -7.08 5.32 -0.38
N THR A 73 -7.28 6.33 0.46
CA THR A 73 -6.24 7.29 0.81
C THR A 73 -6.10 7.37 2.32
N LEU A 74 -4.89 7.59 2.78
CA LEU A 74 -4.56 7.84 4.19
C LEU A 74 -3.52 8.94 4.27
N ASP A 75 -3.60 9.73 5.31
CA ASP A 75 -2.56 10.64 5.72
C ASP A 75 -1.65 9.94 6.72
N LEU A 76 -0.39 9.79 6.37
CA LEU A 76 0.62 9.10 7.15
C LEU A 76 1.82 10.03 7.40
N VAL A 77 2.65 9.69 8.37
CA VAL A 77 3.88 10.44 8.65
C VAL A 77 5.09 9.75 8.02
N VAL A 78 6.08 10.53 7.60
CA VAL A 78 7.35 9.99 7.11
C VAL A 78 8.28 9.77 8.30
N LEU A 79 8.77 8.52 8.46
CA LEU A 79 9.66 8.11 9.55
C LEU A 79 11.13 8.03 9.14
N ALA A 80 11.37 7.66 7.89
CA ALA A 80 12.70 7.57 7.30
C ALA A 80 12.61 7.64 5.78
N VAL A 81 13.75 7.86 5.12
CA VAL A 81 13.85 7.90 3.67
C VAL A 81 15.11 7.15 3.22
N GLU A 82 15.00 6.35 2.18
CA GLU A 82 16.16 5.65 1.62
C GLU A 82 16.74 6.42 0.43
N GLN A 83 18.06 6.39 0.33
CA GLN A 83 18.75 6.89 -0.84
C GLN A 83 18.32 6.12 -2.09
N GLY A 84 18.04 6.82 -3.15
CA GLY A 84 17.64 6.23 -4.42
C GLY A 84 18.78 5.49 -5.12
N SER A 85 18.42 4.66 -6.09
CA SER A 85 19.36 3.92 -6.93
C SER A 85 19.08 4.18 -8.41
N GLY A 86 20.07 3.90 -9.27
CA GLY A 86 19.95 4.10 -10.72
C GLY A 86 19.68 5.58 -11.06
N ARG A 87 18.62 5.86 -11.81
CA ARG A 87 18.24 7.25 -12.18
C ARG A 87 17.95 8.18 -11.00
N ARG A 88 17.71 7.62 -9.80
CA ARG A 88 17.44 8.36 -8.57
C ARG A 88 18.61 8.37 -7.60
N SER A 89 19.80 7.94 -8.04
CA SER A 89 21.02 8.04 -7.25
C SER A 89 21.29 9.52 -6.92
N GLY A 90 21.58 9.81 -5.66
CA GLY A 90 21.74 11.18 -5.18
C GLY A 90 20.47 11.83 -4.62
N TRP A 91 19.30 11.21 -4.77
CA TRP A 91 18.05 11.68 -4.22
C TRP A 91 17.54 10.73 -3.14
N LEU A 92 16.80 11.25 -2.16
CA LEU A 92 16.08 10.45 -1.18
C LEU A 92 14.72 10.07 -1.78
N SER A 93 14.50 8.79 -2.15
CA SER A 93 13.40 8.43 -3.02
C SER A 93 12.38 7.44 -2.42
N ASN A 94 12.74 6.64 -1.44
CA ASN A 94 11.85 5.60 -0.89
C ASN A 94 11.49 5.95 0.55
N ILE A 95 10.28 6.47 0.76
CA ILE A 95 9.83 6.93 2.08
C ILE A 95 9.25 5.79 2.92
N TRP A 96 9.54 5.81 4.20
CA TRP A 96 8.97 4.91 5.21
C TRP A 96 7.77 5.57 5.85
N LEU A 97 6.64 4.86 5.82
CA LEU A 97 5.34 5.36 6.22
C LEU A 97 4.98 4.90 7.62
N GLY A 98 4.60 5.82 8.47
CA GLY A 98 4.14 5.57 9.83
C GLY A 98 2.69 5.98 10.02
N ALA A 99 1.91 5.12 10.69
CA ALA A 99 0.60 5.44 11.21
C ALA A 99 0.71 5.76 12.70
N ARG A 100 -0.21 6.56 13.22
CA ARG A 100 -0.27 6.85 14.65
C ARG A 100 -0.77 5.62 15.42
N ASP A 101 -0.10 5.28 16.52
CA ASP A 101 -0.57 4.28 17.48
C ASP A 101 -1.24 4.98 18.67
N PRO A 102 -2.58 4.91 18.81
CA PRO A 102 -3.29 5.51 19.93
C PRO A 102 -2.92 4.92 21.28
N ALA A 103 -2.44 3.67 21.31
CA ALA A 103 -2.03 2.99 22.53
C ALA A 103 -0.66 3.45 23.05
N GLY A 104 0.06 4.26 22.30
CA GLY A 104 1.39 4.77 22.66
C GLY A 104 2.46 3.68 22.77
N GLY A 105 2.24 2.54 22.11
CA GLY A 105 3.14 1.40 22.14
C GLY A 105 4.41 1.66 21.32
N PHE A 106 5.56 1.27 21.89
CA PHE A 106 6.83 1.23 21.19
C PHE A 106 6.75 0.23 20.05
N VAL A 107 6.94 0.67 18.82
CA VAL A 107 7.20 -0.23 17.72
C VAL A 107 8.65 -0.06 17.29
N MET A 108 9.49 -0.95 17.80
CA MET A 108 10.89 -1.04 17.41
C MET A 108 11.01 -1.32 15.92
N LEU A 109 11.48 -0.34 15.19
CA LEU A 109 12.14 -0.55 13.91
C LEU A 109 13.53 -1.14 14.21
N GLY A 110 13.67 -2.45 14.10
CA GLY A 110 14.89 -3.23 14.26
C GLY A 110 16.11 -2.52 14.86
N LYS A 111 16.54 -2.95 16.04
CA LYS A 111 17.74 -2.60 16.80
C LYS A 111 18.02 -1.12 17.05
N THR A 112 17.82 -0.74 18.32
CA THR A 112 18.34 0.47 19.00
C THR A 112 18.07 1.79 18.30
N LEU A 113 16.99 2.39 18.71
CA LEU A 113 16.77 3.82 18.59
C LEU A 113 16.70 4.40 19.99
N ASP A 114 17.51 5.41 20.25
CA ASP A 114 17.41 6.19 21.47
C ASP A 114 16.01 6.76 21.60
N ASP A 115 15.46 6.64 22.78
CA ASP A 115 14.05 6.45 23.11
C ASP A 115 13.13 7.67 23.02
N ASP A 116 13.58 8.87 22.65
CA ASP A 116 12.80 10.06 23.08
C ASP A 116 11.80 10.62 22.08
N ASP A 117 11.81 10.24 20.79
CA ASP A 117 10.99 11.00 19.80
C ASP A 117 10.07 10.15 18.89
N ARG A 118 9.91 8.85 19.13
CA ARG A 118 9.12 7.94 18.27
C ARG A 118 8.02 7.16 18.96
N SER A 119 7.73 7.46 20.21
CA SER A 119 6.59 6.90 20.91
C SER A 119 5.30 7.29 20.20
N GLY A 120 4.55 6.28 19.76
CA GLY A 120 3.25 6.50 19.12
C GLY A 120 3.21 6.34 17.60
N TRP A 121 4.31 5.93 16.94
CA TRP A 121 4.33 5.71 15.48
C TRP A 121 4.62 4.25 15.11
N VAL A 122 3.80 3.70 14.21
CA VAL A 122 3.94 2.32 13.72
C VAL A 122 4.22 2.32 12.23
N MET A 123 5.35 1.75 11.82
CA MET A 123 5.66 1.60 10.40
C MET A 123 4.70 0.63 9.71
N VAL A 124 4.07 1.06 8.62
CA VAL A 124 3.06 0.33 7.88
C VAL A 124 3.42 0.08 6.40
N GLY A 125 4.54 0.60 5.93
CA GLY A 125 4.97 0.39 4.56
C GLY A 125 6.10 1.30 4.10
N LYS A 126 6.53 1.08 2.86
CA LYS A 126 7.47 1.92 2.12
C LYS A 126 6.92 2.19 0.72
N THR A 127 7.24 3.34 0.15
CA THR A 127 6.92 3.61 -1.25
C THR A 127 7.91 4.58 -1.89
N PHE A 128 8.13 4.38 -3.19
CA PHE A 128 8.87 5.27 -4.09
C PHE A 128 8.03 5.67 -5.31
N LYS A 129 6.74 5.28 -5.32
CA LYS A 129 5.82 5.53 -6.45
C LYS A 129 5.04 6.82 -6.25
N GLY A 130 4.68 7.44 -7.36
CA GLY A 130 3.88 8.67 -7.38
C GLY A 130 4.71 9.96 -7.25
N MET A 131 6.04 9.88 -7.24
CA MET A 131 6.92 11.03 -7.07
C MET A 131 7.42 11.54 -8.42
N THR A 132 7.23 12.84 -8.68
CA THR A 132 7.86 13.56 -9.79
C THR A 132 9.31 13.93 -9.44
N ASP A 133 10.07 14.41 -10.42
CA ASP A 133 11.46 14.82 -10.20
C ASP A 133 11.52 16.08 -9.30
N GLU A 134 10.55 17.00 -9.43
CA GLU A 134 10.41 18.16 -8.54
C GLU A 134 10.11 17.72 -7.10
N MET A 135 9.22 16.75 -6.92
CA MET A 135 8.95 16.19 -5.58
C MET A 135 10.19 15.53 -4.99
N LEU A 136 10.99 14.83 -5.81
CA LEU A 136 12.22 14.19 -5.35
C LEU A 136 13.29 15.21 -4.93
N ALA A 137 13.42 16.32 -5.66
CA ALA A 137 14.31 17.40 -5.30
C ALA A 137 13.90 18.04 -3.97
N TRP A 138 12.64 18.45 -3.88
CA TRP A 138 12.06 19.05 -2.68
C TRP A 138 12.17 18.13 -1.45
N GLN A 139 11.75 16.86 -1.57
CA GLN A 139 11.79 15.94 -0.44
C GLN A 139 13.22 15.63 0.02
N THR A 140 14.18 15.60 -0.90
CA THR A 140 15.58 15.36 -0.53
C THR A 140 16.08 16.47 0.37
N GLU A 141 15.87 17.73 0.02
CA GLU A 141 16.22 18.89 0.85
C GLU A 141 15.46 18.86 2.18
N ARG A 142 14.13 18.67 2.11
CA ARG A 142 13.25 18.63 3.30
C ARG A 142 13.69 17.58 4.30
N PHE A 143 13.96 16.36 3.85
CA PHE A 143 14.29 15.26 4.76
C PHE A 143 15.74 15.32 5.27
N LEU A 144 16.67 15.90 4.54
CA LEU A 144 17.99 16.21 5.07
C LEU A 144 17.91 17.24 6.22
N ASN A 145 17.02 18.22 6.14
CA ASN A 145 16.77 19.19 7.23
C ASN A 145 16.07 18.55 8.44
N LEU A 146 15.37 17.44 8.26
CA LEU A 146 14.71 16.68 9.32
C LEU A 146 15.54 15.49 9.82
N GLU A 147 16.73 15.26 9.26
CA GLU A 147 17.58 14.12 9.60
C GLU A 147 17.92 14.12 11.11
N THR A 148 17.69 12.97 11.73
CA THR A 148 18.10 12.70 13.11
C THR A 148 19.27 11.74 13.16
N ARG A 149 19.30 10.78 12.23
CA ARG A 149 20.29 9.72 12.18
C ARG A 149 20.37 9.12 10.77
N ARG A 150 21.54 8.58 10.43
CA ARG A 150 21.75 7.86 9.18
C ARG A 150 22.31 6.47 9.43
N GLU A 151 21.72 5.48 8.76
CA GLU A 151 22.18 4.08 8.77
C GLU A 151 22.34 3.58 7.35
N GLY A 152 23.58 3.53 6.88
CA GLY A 152 23.89 3.16 5.50
C GLY A 152 23.16 4.07 4.50
N HIS A 153 22.21 3.53 3.74
CA HIS A 153 21.43 4.26 2.76
C HIS A 153 20.10 4.82 3.32
N VAL A 154 19.82 4.61 4.61
CA VAL A 154 18.60 5.07 5.27
C VAL A 154 18.88 6.32 6.07
N VAL A 155 18.11 7.37 5.81
CA VAL A 155 18.07 8.63 6.57
C VAL A 155 16.82 8.61 7.44
N HIS A 156 17.00 8.54 8.75
CA HIS A 156 15.91 8.65 9.71
C HIS A 156 15.61 10.11 9.97
N VAL A 157 14.33 10.44 10.03
CA VAL A 157 13.88 11.83 10.14
C VAL A 157 12.96 12.02 11.34
N ARG A 158 12.88 13.26 11.85
CA ARG A 158 11.83 13.63 12.79
C ARG A 158 10.46 13.44 12.13
N PRO A 159 9.49 12.81 12.83
CA PRO A 159 8.16 12.50 12.29
C PRO A 159 7.28 13.76 12.20
N GLU A 160 7.69 14.72 11.40
CA GLU A 160 7.02 16.01 11.22
C GLU A 160 6.29 16.14 9.88
N GLN A 161 6.72 15.39 8.86
CA GLN A 161 6.15 15.51 7.52
C GLN A 161 5.01 14.56 7.29
N VAL A 162 3.82 15.10 7.09
CA VAL A 162 2.62 14.34 6.69
C VAL A 162 2.60 14.16 5.17
N VAL A 163 2.16 12.98 4.73
CA VAL A 163 2.05 12.61 3.32
C VAL A 163 0.74 11.88 3.07
N GLU A 164 0.02 12.29 2.03
CA GLU A 164 -1.18 11.62 1.55
C GLU A 164 -0.78 10.47 0.62
N ILE A 165 -1.21 9.25 0.97
CA ILE A 165 -0.89 8.01 0.27
C ILE A 165 -2.15 7.40 -0.29
N ALA A 166 -2.17 7.11 -1.60
CA ALA A 166 -3.15 6.23 -2.20
C ALA A 166 -2.65 4.78 -2.17
N PHE A 167 -3.56 3.84 -1.96
CA PHE A 167 -3.24 2.40 -1.95
C PHE A 167 -4.45 1.57 -2.37
N ASP A 168 -4.21 0.31 -2.77
CA ASP A 168 -5.26 -0.59 -3.28
C ASP A 168 -5.91 -1.46 -2.18
N GLY A 169 -5.29 -1.54 -1.00
CA GLY A 169 -5.79 -2.32 0.14
C GLY A 169 -4.72 -2.56 1.20
N VAL A 170 -5.12 -3.20 2.29
CA VAL A 170 -4.26 -3.56 3.41
C VAL A 170 -4.16 -5.08 3.48
N GLN A 171 -2.99 -5.60 3.78
CA GLN A 171 -2.75 -7.03 3.97
C GLN A 171 -1.99 -7.29 5.28
N ARG A 172 -2.15 -8.49 5.84
CA ARG A 172 -1.33 -8.93 6.98
C ARG A 172 0.14 -8.98 6.58
N SER A 173 1.01 -8.57 7.47
CA SER A 173 2.45 -8.56 7.23
C SER A 173 3.22 -8.87 8.50
N THR A 174 4.15 -9.80 8.40
CA THR A 174 5.14 -10.08 9.47
C THR A 174 6.38 -9.21 9.32
N ARG A 175 6.51 -8.49 8.20
CA ARG A 175 7.66 -7.64 7.91
C ARG A 175 7.61 -6.31 8.67
N TYR A 176 6.42 -5.78 8.87
CA TYR A 176 6.22 -4.48 9.51
C TYR A 176 5.67 -4.66 10.91
N PRO A 177 6.17 -3.88 11.88
CA PRO A 177 5.76 -3.99 13.29
C PRO A 177 4.26 -3.81 13.51
N GLY A 178 3.59 -3.02 12.68
CA GLY A 178 2.14 -2.83 12.74
C GLY A 178 1.31 -4.08 12.42
N GLY A 179 1.95 -5.18 11.99
CA GLY A 179 1.27 -6.41 11.59
C GLY A 179 0.52 -6.29 10.24
N VAL A 180 0.60 -5.14 9.61
CA VAL A 180 -0.08 -4.82 8.35
C VAL A 180 0.88 -4.17 7.35
N ALA A 181 0.55 -4.25 6.06
CA ALA A 181 1.26 -3.59 4.98
C ALA A 181 0.28 -3.01 3.96
N LEU A 182 0.59 -1.83 3.44
CA LEU A 182 -0.14 -1.21 2.35
C LEU A 182 0.20 -1.89 1.02
N ARG A 183 -0.81 -2.22 0.23
CA ARG A 183 -0.64 -2.77 -1.12
C ARG A 183 -0.62 -1.64 -2.15
N PHE A 184 0.43 -1.62 -2.97
CA PHE A 184 0.61 -0.65 -4.05
C PHE A 184 0.54 0.82 -3.61
N ALA A 185 1.07 1.11 -2.42
CA ALA A 185 1.15 2.47 -1.91
C ALA A 185 1.87 3.39 -2.88
N ARG A 186 1.34 4.61 -3.05
CA ARG A 186 1.93 5.68 -3.86
C ARG A 186 1.66 7.03 -3.22
N VAL A 187 2.61 7.91 -3.31
CA VAL A 187 2.48 9.30 -2.86
C VAL A 187 1.52 10.03 -3.78
N LEU A 188 0.58 10.76 -3.20
CA LEU A 188 -0.26 11.73 -3.90
C LEU A 188 0.33 13.14 -3.74
N ARG A 189 0.56 13.54 -2.52
CA ARG A 189 1.15 14.85 -2.17
C ARG A 189 1.65 14.87 -0.73
N TYR A 190 2.54 15.78 -0.42
CA TYR A 190 2.87 16.16 0.93
C TYR A 190 1.81 17.10 1.50
N ARG A 191 1.55 16.99 2.79
CA ARG A 191 0.47 17.70 3.50
C ARG A 191 1.07 18.69 4.50
N ASP A 192 1.55 19.81 4.01
CA ASP A 192 2.07 20.90 4.86
C ASP A 192 0.94 21.63 5.61
N ASP A 193 -0.30 21.41 5.17
CA ASP A 193 -1.53 21.89 5.78
C ASP A 193 -2.01 21.06 6.98
N LYS A 194 -1.39 19.88 7.23
CA LYS A 194 -1.78 18.96 8.30
C LYS A 194 -0.72 18.79 9.37
N ARG A 195 -1.17 18.70 10.61
CA ARG A 195 -0.31 18.39 11.75
C ARG A 195 -0.19 16.88 11.92
N VAL A 196 0.91 16.44 12.51
CA VAL A 196 1.18 15.00 12.72
C VAL A 196 0.20 14.32 13.67
N ASN A 197 -0.46 15.04 14.55
CA ASN A 197 -1.52 14.49 15.42
C ASN A 197 -2.85 14.24 14.69
N GLU A 198 -2.98 14.71 13.46
CA GLU A 198 -4.17 14.54 12.60
C GLU A 198 -4.03 13.39 11.60
N VAL A 199 -2.90 12.66 11.62
CA VAL A 199 -2.70 11.51 10.73
C VAL A 199 -3.53 10.31 11.17
N ASP A 200 -3.76 9.42 10.21
CA ASP A 200 -4.55 8.22 10.40
C ASP A 200 -3.86 7.22 11.35
N THR A 201 -4.69 6.46 12.06
CA THR A 201 -4.22 5.52 13.08
C THR A 201 -4.01 4.12 12.51
N ILE A 202 -3.20 3.32 13.20
CA ILE A 202 -3.00 1.91 12.88
C ILE A 202 -4.31 1.11 12.93
N ASP A 203 -5.25 1.50 13.77
CA ASP A 203 -6.54 0.82 13.89
C ASP A 203 -7.43 1.07 12.66
N MET A 204 -7.35 2.28 12.05
CA MET A 204 -7.99 2.53 10.77
C MET A 204 -7.43 1.62 9.67
N LEU A 205 -6.11 1.42 9.63
CA LEU A 205 -5.51 0.49 8.67
C LEU A 205 -5.98 -0.96 8.94
N ARG A 206 -6.03 -1.37 10.20
CA ARG A 206 -6.49 -2.72 10.59
C ARG A 206 -7.95 -2.96 10.22
N SER A 207 -8.81 -1.94 10.29
CA SER A 207 -10.21 -2.06 9.88
C SER A 207 -10.40 -2.29 8.38
N LEU A 208 -9.39 -1.98 7.57
CA LEU A 208 -9.36 -2.22 6.12
C LEU A 208 -8.74 -3.58 5.73
N LEU A 209 -8.39 -4.42 6.71
CA LEU A 209 -7.95 -5.78 6.43
C LEU A 209 -9.11 -6.60 5.85
N ALA A 210 -8.90 -7.15 4.65
CA ALA A 210 -9.81 -8.10 4.02
C ALA A 210 -9.62 -9.51 4.58
#